data_5c575a00d8206ee58b7ef8a4414434fd
#
_entry.id   5c575a00d8206ee58b7ef8a4414434fd
#
_cell.length_a   1.000
_cell.length_b   1.000
_cell.length_c   1.000
_cell.angle_alpha   90.00
_cell.angle_beta   90.00
_cell.angle_gamma   90.00
#
_symmetry.space_group_name_H-M   'P 1'
#
loop_
_entity.id
_entity.type
_entity.pdbx_description
1 polymer ?
#
loop_
_entity_poly.entity_id
_entity_poly.type
_entity_poly.pdbx_seq_one_letter_code
_entity_poly.pdbx_strand_id
1 'polypeptide(L)'
;MKILNFGSLNIDKVYQVDNFVRPGETISSKNLNFFCGGKGLNQSIALAKAGADVWHAGCIGNDGQMLSDALQDSQVHLDFLKTLDMPTGHALIQVSQTGQNCIILFGGANQAISREQIDETLSHFDQGDILLLQNEINNLPYLVDQAYQKGMTIFLNPSPITGQLKEIDLSKISYLVLNEIEAADLSDVTAHNPQDYADILLEKYPSCHILLTMGTAGSIYLDHQTHHEQSAFKVQAVDTTAAGDTYTGYFIAAIARGADVQTAMKEASMASAISVTRNGASTSIPERKEVLESL
;
A
#
# COMPACT_ATOMS: atom_id res chain seq x y z
N MET A 1 10.80 -17.19 4.96
CA MET A 1 10.75 -15.73 5.16
C MET A 1 9.27 -15.39 5.25
N LYS A 2 8.83 -14.87 6.41
CA LYS A 2 7.47 -14.43 6.65
C LYS A 2 7.32 -12.98 6.21
N ILE A 3 6.10 -12.59 5.83
CA ILE A 3 5.81 -11.19 5.53
C ILE A 3 4.74 -10.71 6.50
N LEU A 4 5.07 -9.70 7.30
CA LEU A 4 4.12 -8.95 8.13
C LEU A 4 3.74 -7.67 7.40
N ASN A 5 2.48 -7.49 7.09
CA ASN A 5 1.94 -6.19 6.70
C ASN A 5 1.22 -5.58 7.90
N PHE A 6 1.81 -4.54 8.49
CA PHE A 6 1.17 -3.78 9.57
C PHE A 6 0.53 -2.54 8.95
N GLY A 7 -0.78 -2.62 8.68
CA GLY A 7 -1.39 -1.68 7.76
C GLY A 7 -2.86 -1.34 8.05
N SER A 8 -3.35 -0.38 7.28
CA SER A 8 -4.70 0.15 7.37
C SER A 8 -5.76 -0.77 6.77
N LEU A 9 -6.94 -0.67 7.35
CA LEU A 9 -8.16 -1.33 6.91
C LEU A 9 -9.29 -0.29 6.89
N ASN A 10 -9.87 -0.02 5.71
CA ASN A 10 -10.89 1.00 5.55
C ASN A 10 -12.16 0.45 4.89
N ILE A 11 -13.31 0.93 5.36
CA ILE A 11 -14.58 0.76 4.66
C ILE A 11 -14.79 1.94 3.74
N ASP A 12 -14.73 1.73 2.43
CA ASP A 12 -14.98 2.78 1.45
C ASP A 12 -16.47 2.93 1.23
N LYS A 13 -17.04 4.07 1.67
CA LYS A 13 -18.46 4.45 1.55
C LYS A 13 -18.62 5.35 0.34
N VAL A 14 -19.01 4.76 -0.81
CA VAL A 14 -19.05 5.44 -2.10
C VAL A 14 -20.45 5.95 -2.40
N TYR A 15 -20.61 7.26 -2.39
CA TYR A 15 -21.85 7.98 -2.69
C TYR A 15 -21.83 8.47 -4.15
N GLN A 16 -22.75 7.99 -4.95
CA GLN A 16 -23.00 8.51 -6.31
C GLN A 16 -23.81 9.80 -6.22
N VAL A 17 -23.23 10.92 -6.68
CA VAL A 17 -23.86 12.24 -6.62
C VAL A 17 -23.90 12.91 -8.00
N ASP A 18 -24.77 13.88 -8.18
CA ASP A 18 -24.77 14.69 -9.42
C ASP A 18 -23.61 15.70 -9.42
N ASN A 19 -23.38 16.33 -8.30
CA ASN A 19 -22.29 17.28 -8.04
C ASN A 19 -21.81 17.12 -6.59
N PHE A 20 -20.59 17.55 -6.30
CA PHE A 20 -20.09 17.58 -4.93
C PHE A 20 -20.85 18.58 -4.07
N VAL A 21 -21.17 18.19 -2.82
CA VAL A 21 -21.82 19.06 -1.85
C VAL A 21 -20.98 20.32 -1.58
N ARG A 22 -21.62 21.47 -1.52
CA ARG A 22 -20.99 22.77 -1.20
C ARG A 22 -21.31 23.20 0.22
N PRO A 23 -20.54 24.13 0.81
CA PRO A 23 -20.87 24.70 2.11
C PRO A 23 -22.31 25.23 2.17
N GLY A 24 -23.09 24.79 3.16
CA GLY A 24 -24.49 25.18 3.35
C GLY A 24 -25.49 24.45 2.45
N GLU A 25 -25.04 23.54 1.58
CA GLU A 25 -25.90 22.75 0.69
C GLU A 25 -26.25 21.39 1.30
N THR A 26 -27.44 20.88 1.01
CA THR A 26 -27.83 19.50 1.26
C THR A 26 -28.20 18.84 -0.07
N ILE A 27 -27.53 17.75 -0.40
CA ILE A 27 -27.82 16.98 -1.61
C ILE A 27 -28.26 15.57 -1.26
N SER A 28 -28.96 14.89 -2.17
CA SER A 28 -29.24 13.47 -2.06
C SER A 28 -28.30 12.68 -2.94
N SER A 29 -27.76 11.59 -2.42
CA SER A 29 -27.03 10.62 -3.24
C SER A 29 -28.00 9.73 -4.02
N LYS A 30 -27.59 9.30 -5.22
CA LYS A 30 -28.36 8.35 -6.04
C LYS A 30 -28.17 6.91 -5.57
N ASN A 31 -27.01 6.60 -5.05
CA ASN A 31 -26.62 5.27 -4.57
C ASN A 31 -25.55 5.36 -3.48
N LEU A 32 -25.48 4.33 -2.66
CA LEU A 32 -24.43 4.13 -1.66
C LEU A 32 -23.94 2.69 -1.77
N ASN A 33 -22.66 2.55 -2.02
CA ASN A 33 -21.98 1.25 -2.04
C ASN A 33 -20.88 1.22 -0.96
N PHE A 34 -20.61 0.01 -0.46
CA PHE A 34 -19.54 -0.26 0.50
C PHE A 34 -18.51 -1.16 -0.18
N PHE A 35 -17.23 -0.78 -0.08
CA PHE A 35 -16.14 -1.58 -0.61
C PHE A 35 -15.05 -1.75 0.46
N CYS A 36 -14.31 -2.85 0.35
CA CYS A 36 -13.09 -3.04 1.13
C CYS A 36 -11.99 -2.18 0.54
N GLY A 37 -11.37 -1.34 1.37
CA GLY A 37 -10.30 -0.42 1.01
C GLY A 37 -9.23 -0.34 2.09
N GLY A 38 -8.34 0.65 1.93
CA GLY A 38 -7.13 0.82 2.73
C GLY A 38 -5.92 0.19 2.05
N LYS A 39 -4.82 0.95 2.04
CA LYS A 39 -3.56 0.47 1.41
C LYS A 39 -3.07 -0.84 2.04
N GLY A 40 -3.17 -0.95 3.38
CA GLY A 40 -2.79 -2.15 4.09
C GLY A 40 -3.57 -3.38 3.63
N LEU A 41 -4.90 -3.27 3.50
CA LEU A 41 -5.74 -4.35 2.98
C LEU A 41 -5.35 -4.74 1.56
N ASN A 42 -5.28 -3.76 0.65
CA ASN A 42 -4.98 -4.02 -0.75
C ASN A 42 -3.60 -4.69 -0.93
N GLN A 43 -2.59 -4.19 -0.22
CA GLN A 43 -1.22 -4.73 -0.30
C GLN A 43 -1.13 -6.13 0.32
N SER A 44 -1.86 -6.42 1.41
CA SER A 44 -1.93 -7.79 1.95
C SER A 44 -2.57 -8.77 0.96
N ILE A 45 -3.66 -8.38 0.33
CA ILE A 45 -4.32 -9.21 -0.70
C ILE A 45 -3.39 -9.39 -1.91
N ALA A 46 -2.69 -8.35 -2.33
CA ALA A 46 -1.74 -8.45 -3.43
C ALA A 46 -0.57 -9.39 -3.12
N LEU A 47 -0.02 -9.34 -1.91
CA LEU A 47 1.01 -10.27 -1.43
C LEU A 47 0.51 -11.72 -1.46
N ALA A 48 -0.67 -11.99 -0.91
CA ALA A 48 -1.24 -13.33 -0.84
C ALA A 48 -1.53 -13.90 -2.24
N LYS A 49 -2.17 -13.11 -3.11
CA LYS A 49 -2.43 -13.49 -4.50
C LYS A 49 -1.16 -13.69 -5.33
N ALA A 50 -0.08 -12.97 -4.99
CA ALA A 50 1.25 -13.22 -5.54
C ALA A 50 1.93 -14.49 -5.01
N GLY A 51 1.29 -15.22 -4.09
CA GLY A 51 1.74 -16.49 -3.53
C GLY A 51 2.69 -16.36 -2.33
N ALA A 52 2.67 -15.23 -1.64
CA ALA A 52 3.41 -15.03 -0.40
C ALA A 52 2.65 -15.53 0.83
N ASP A 53 3.39 -15.96 1.85
CA ASP A 53 2.87 -16.28 3.19
C ASP A 53 2.84 -14.97 4.00
N VAL A 54 1.64 -14.36 4.15
CA VAL A 54 1.48 -13.01 4.68
C VAL A 54 0.56 -12.96 5.90
N TRP A 55 1.02 -12.26 6.93
CA TRP A 55 0.25 -11.87 8.11
C TRP A 55 -0.16 -10.42 8.01
N HIS A 56 -1.44 -10.14 8.27
CA HIS A 56 -1.92 -8.78 8.43
C HIS A 56 -2.05 -8.44 9.92
N ALA A 57 -1.40 -7.37 10.35
CA ALA A 57 -1.58 -6.78 11.66
C ALA A 57 -2.23 -5.39 11.54
N GLY A 58 -3.12 -5.08 12.44
CA GLY A 58 -3.85 -3.81 12.44
C GLY A 58 -5.03 -3.84 13.38
N CYS A 59 -5.94 -2.88 13.22
CA CYS A 59 -7.15 -2.80 14.03
C CYS A 59 -8.37 -2.49 13.16
N ILE A 60 -9.49 -3.13 13.49
CA ILE A 60 -10.83 -2.83 12.98
C ILE A 60 -11.78 -2.54 14.14
N GLY A 61 -12.90 -1.92 13.86
CA GLY A 61 -14.02 -1.84 14.79
C GLY A 61 -14.98 -3.01 14.64
N ASN A 62 -16.05 -3.03 15.45
CA ASN A 62 -17.11 -4.05 15.36
C ASN A 62 -17.85 -4.03 14.00
N ASP A 63 -17.75 -2.96 13.23
CA ASP A 63 -18.31 -2.78 11.90
C ASP A 63 -17.37 -3.25 10.77
N GLY A 64 -16.16 -3.74 11.11
CA GLY A 64 -15.10 -4.08 10.15
C GLY A 64 -15.12 -5.52 9.61
N GLN A 65 -16.14 -6.34 9.90
CA GLN A 65 -16.18 -7.77 9.55
C GLN A 65 -15.90 -8.01 8.05
N MET A 66 -16.46 -7.19 7.16
CA MET A 66 -16.25 -7.35 5.73
C MET A 66 -14.78 -7.26 5.30
N LEU A 67 -13.94 -6.54 6.06
CA LEU A 67 -12.51 -6.37 5.77
C LEU A 67 -11.72 -7.61 6.18
N SER A 68 -12.04 -8.18 7.37
CA SER A 68 -11.44 -9.45 7.80
C SER A 68 -11.85 -10.62 6.89
N ASP A 69 -13.11 -10.65 6.44
CA ASP A 69 -13.58 -11.66 5.49
C ASP A 69 -12.80 -11.58 4.17
N ALA A 70 -12.62 -10.38 3.62
CA ALA A 70 -11.87 -10.18 2.37
C ALA A 70 -10.39 -10.61 2.47
N LEU A 71 -9.76 -10.38 3.61
CA LEU A 71 -8.39 -10.85 3.88
C LEU A 71 -8.36 -12.37 4.01
N GLN A 72 -9.29 -12.95 4.76
CA GLN A 72 -9.39 -14.40 4.98
C GLN A 72 -9.67 -15.15 3.68
N ASP A 73 -10.58 -14.66 2.84
CA ASP A 73 -10.87 -15.20 1.52
C ASP A 73 -9.64 -15.20 0.59
N SER A 74 -8.74 -14.24 0.81
CA SER A 74 -7.45 -14.14 0.12
C SER A 74 -6.32 -14.93 0.80
N GLN A 75 -6.63 -15.75 1.82
CA GLN A 75 -5.68 -16.59 2.56
C GLN A 75 -4.60 -15.78 3.33
N VAL A 76 -4.91 -14.56 3.77
CA VAL A 76 -4.08 -13.76 4.66
C VAL A 76 -4.27 -14.24 6.10
N HIS A 77 -3.18 -14.43 6.84
CA HIS A 77 -3.23 -14.75 8.26
C HIS A 77 -3.65 -13.55 9.09
N LEU A 78 -4.62 -13.73 10.01
CA LEU A 78 -5.23 -12.65 10.80
C LEU A 78 -4.92 -12.74 12.30
N ASP A 79 -3.93 -13.51 12.72
CA ASP A 79 -3.58 -13.76 14.12
C ASP A 79 -3.29 -12.44 14.89
N PHE A 80 -2.90 -11.39 14.18
CA PHE A 80 -2.52 -10.09 14.74
C PHE A 80 -3.51 -8.96 14.42
N LEU A 81 -4.68 -9.28 13.86
CA LEU A 81 -5.77 -8.33 13.65
C LEU A 81 -6.59 -8.21 14.92
N LYS A 82 -6.72 -7.00 15.48
CA LYS A 82 -7.52 -6.74 16.69
C LYS A 82 -8.84 -6.05 16.35
N THR A 83 -9.92 -6.48 17.02
CA THR A 83 -11.22 -5.78 16.98
C THR A 83 -11.36 -4.92 18.21
N LEU A 84 -11.67 -3.63 18.03
CA LEU A 84 -11.80 -2.62 19.07
C LEU A 84 -13.24 -2.11 19.16
N ASP A 85 -13.65 -1.65 20.35
CA ASP A 85 -14.96 -1.01 20.55
C ASP A 85 -14.94 0.46 20.11
N MET A 86 -14.74 0.64 18.81
CA MET A 86 -14.73 1.94 18.13
C MET A 86 -14.99 1.75 16.62
N PRO A 87 -15.30 2.82 15.87
CA PRO A 87 -15.51 2.69 14.41
C PRO A 87 -14.25 2.25 13.68
N THR A 88 -14.42 1.39 12.68
CA THR A 88 -13.37 1.07 11.70
C THR A 88 -12.95 2.32 10.93
N GLY A 89 -11.70 2.36 10.47
CA GLY A 89 -11.26 3.35 9.50
C GLY A 89 -12.17 3.34 8.27
N HIS A 90 -12.51 4.50 7.73
CA HIS A 90 -13.36 4.56 6.56
C HIS A 90 -13.10 5.80 5.70
N ALA A 91 -13.38 5.67 4.40
CA ALA A 91 -13.42 6.78 3.47
C ALA A 91 -14.87 7.09 3.10
N LEU A 92 -15.25 8.37 3.17
CA LEU A 92 -16.47 8.88 2.59
C LEU A 92 -16.11 9.45 1.22
N ILE A 93 -16.57 8.78 0.16
CA ILE A 93 -16.18 9.07 -1.21
C ILE A 93 -17.43 9.55 -1.98
N GLN A 94 -17.40 10.79 -2.45
CA GLN A 94 -18.39 11.29 -3.41
C GLN A 94 -17.83 11.05 -4.83
N VAL A 95 -18.66 10.46 -5.70
CA VAL A 95 -18.33 10.27 -7.12
C VAL A 95 -19.37 10.99 -7.97
N SER A 96 -18.93 11.97 -8.75
CA SER A 96 -19.79 12.76 -9.63
C SER A 96 -20.13 11.99 -10.91
N GLN A 97 -21.11 12.52 -11.68
CA GLN A 97 -21.47 11.96 -13.00
C GLN A 97 -20.31 11.96 -14.01
N THR A 98 -19.32 12.82 -13.82
CA THR A 98 -18.12 12.89 -14.68
C THR A 98 -17.00 11.93 -14.23
N GLY A 99 -17.25 11.13 -13.18
CA GLY A 99 -16.25 10.20 -12.63
C GLY A 99 -15.20 10.84 -11.72
N GLN A 100 -15.30 12.16 -11.46
CA GLN A 100 -14.44 12.81 -10.47
C GLN A 100 -14.83 12.37 -9.06
N ASN A 101 -13.87 12.32 -8.14
CA ASN A 101 -14.10 11.99 -6.74
C ASN A 101 -13.68 13.10 -5.78
N CYS A 102 -14.28 13.08 -4.59
CA CYS A 102 -13.90 13.87 -3.43
C CYS A 102 -13.97 12.97 -2.21
N ILE A 103 -12.88 12.92 -1.43
CA ILE A 103 -12.69 11.92 -0.38
C ILE A 103 -12.45 12.60 0.97
N ILE A 104 -13.18 12.12 1.99
CA ILE A 104 -12.91 12.42 3.40
C ILE A 104 -12.49 11.12 4.06
N LEU A 105 -11.29 11.08 4.63
CA LEU A 105 -10.77 9.92 5.32
C LEU A 105 -10.95 10.09 6.84
N PHE A 106 -11.43 9.04 7.51
CA PHE A 106 -11.47 8.91 8.96
C PHE A 106 -10.62 7.72 9.39
N GLY A 107 -9.57 7.96 10.16
CA GLY A 107 -8.62 6.93 10.55
C GLY A 107 -9.20 5.82 11.43
N GLY A 108 -10.13 6.17 12.36
CA GLY A 108 -10.80 5.20 13.21
C GLY A 108 -9.82 4.26 13.92
N ALA A 109 -10.14 2.97 13.92
CA ALA A 109 -9.34 1.94 14.56
C ALA A 109 -7.88 1.87 14.05
N ASN A 110 -7.59 2.31 12.82
CA ASN A 110 -6.22 2.40 12.31
C ASN A 110 -5.32 3.34 13.12
N GLN A 111 -5.91 4.26 13.90
CA GLN A 111 -5.20 5.21 14.74
C GLN A 111 -5.19 4.79 16.22
N ALA A 112 -5.55 3.54 16.52
CA ALA A 112 -5.66 3.01 17.90
C ALA A 112 -4.74 1.82 18.15
N ILE A 113 -3.76 1.58 17.31
CA ILE A 113 -2.74 0.53 17.48
C ILE A 113 -1.88 0.91 18.69
N SER A 114 -1.78 0.01 19.69
CA SER A 114 -0.97 0.24 20.87
C SER A 114 0.47 -0.27 20.70
N ARG A 115 1.40 0.23 21.51
CA ARG A 115 2.79 -0.26 21.51
C ARG A 115 2.86 -1.71 21.97
N GLU A 116 2.03 -2.11 22.92
CA GLU A 116 1.92 -3.49 23.39
C GLU A 116 1.49 -4.44 22.28
N GLN A 117 0.56 -4.00 21.41
CA GLN A 117 0.19 -4.78 20.22
C GLN A 117 1.35 -4.92 19.25
N ILE A 118 2.11 -3.85 19.04
CA ILE A 118 3.32 -3.87 18.18
C ILE A 118 4.33 -4.86 18.73
N ASP A 119 4.67 -4.78 20.02
CA ASP A 119 5.66 -5.64 20.66
C ASP A 119 5.24 -7.11 20.64
N GLU A 120 3.96 -7.39 20.96
CA GLU A 120 3.37 -8.72 20.89
C GLU A 120 3.47 -9.27 19.45
N THR A 121 3.02 -8.51 18.46
CA THR A 121 3.07 -8.92 17.05
C THR A 121 4.50 -9.20 16.60
N LEU A 122 5.41 -8.26 16.81
CA LEU A 122 6.80 -8.41 16.39
C LEU A 122 7.51 -9.57 17.10
N SER A 123 7.06 -10.02 18.29
CA SER A 123 7.65 -11.17 18.98
C SER A 123 7.56 -12.47 18.18
N HIS A 124 6.65 -12.58 17.22
CA HIS A 124 6.43 -13.74 16.35
C HIS A 124 7.22 -13.73 15.03
N PHE A 125 8.01 -12.67 14.81
CA PHE A 125 8.84 -12.50 13.61
C PHE A 125 10.31 -12.45 13.98
N ASP A 126 11.17 -12.81 13.04
CA ASP A 126 12.60 -12.96 13.26
C ASP A 126 13.44 -12.07 12.33
N GLN A 127 14.76 -12.05 12.56
CA GLN A 127 15.70 -11.39 11.65
C GLN A 127 15.56 -11.92 10.22
N GLY A 128 15.47 -11.01 9.25
CA GLY A 128 15.33 -11.33 7.84
C GLY A 128 13.87 -11.50 7.38
N ASP A 129 12.89 -11.56 8.30
CA ASP A 129 11.48 -11.45 7.90
C ASP A 129 11.18 -10.03 7.38
N ILE A 130 10.13 -9.91 6.57
CA ILE A 130 9.75 -8.64 5.94
C ILE A 130 8.67 -7.96 6.76
N LEU A 131 8.82 -6.65 6.97
CA LEU A 131 7.77 -5.76 7.45
C LEU A 131 7.38 -4.80 6.33
N LEU A 132 6.09 -4.78 5.96
CA LEU A 132 5.51 -3.82 5.03
C LEU A 132 4.67 -2.81 5.80
N LEU A 133 4.86 -1.53 5.51
CA LEU A 133 4.19 -0.41 6.15
C LEU A 133 3.64 0.59 5.11
N GLN A 134 2.54 1.26 5.48
CA GLN A 134 2.02 2.43 4.80
C GLN A 134 1.83 3.56 5.82
N ASN A 135 1.71 4.82 5.35
CA ASN A 135 1.57 5.95 6.25
C ASN A 135 0.09 6.24 6.61
N GLU A 136 -0.66 5.18 6.97
CA GLU A 136 -2.10 5.28 7.29
C GLU A 136 -2.44 4.82 8.73
N ILE A 137 -1.44 4.39 9.51
CA ILE A 137 -1.62 3.95 10.91
C ILE A 137 -0.81 4.82 11.87
N ASN A 138 -1.14 4.77 13.17
CA ASN A 138 -0.37 5.44 14.20
C ASN A 138 0.87 4.63 14.64
N ASN A 139 1.72 5.23 15.48
CA ASN A 139 2.92 4.63 16.08
C ASN A 139 3.98 4.11 15.08
N LEU A 140 3.96 4.58 13.83
CA LEU A 140 4.94 4.17 12.80
C LEU A 140 6.41 4.36 13.23
N PRO A 141 6.82 5.49 13.86
CA PRO A 141 8.21 5.64 14.30
C PRO A 141 8.64 4.54 15.27
N TYR A 142 7.78 4.21 16.24
CA TYR A 142 8.05 3.14 17.21
C TYR A 142 8.14 1.78 16.52
N LEU A 143 7.21 1.48 15.63
CA LEU A 143 7.15 0.22 14.88
C LEU A 143 8.41 0.02 14.00
N VAL A 144 8.84 1.08 13.30
CA VAL A 144 10.08 1.06 12.50
C VAL A 144 11.29 0.81 13.40
N ASP A 145 11.38 1.48 14.55
CA ASP A 145 12.49 1.31 15.49
C ASP A 145 12.59 -0.13 16.01
N GLN A 146 11.47 -0.72 16.42
CA GLN A 146 11.45 -2.09 16.94
C GLN A 146 11.79 -3.13 15.86
N ALA A 147 11.24 -2.97 14.65
CA ALA A 147 11.50 -3.85 13.53
C ALA A 147 12.98 -3.78 13.07
N TYR A 148 13.54 -2.56 13.02
CA TYR A 148 14.95 -2.34 12.70
C TYR A 148 15.89 -3.00 13.72
N GLN A 149 15.62 -2.83 15.02
CA GLN A 149 16.42 -3.48 16.09
C GLN A 149 16.35 -5.01 15.99
N LYS A 150 15.25 -5.53 15.48
CA LYS A 150 15.05 -6.98 15.28
C LYS A 150 15.74 -7.51 14.02
N GLY A 151 16.22 -6.62 13.14
CA GLY A 151 16.89 -6.99 11.88
C GLY A 151 15.90 -7.41 10.79
N MET A 152 14.66 -6.94 10.84
CA MET A 152 13.68 -7.17 9.77
C MET A 152 14.03 -6.32 8.55
N THR A 153 13.63 -6.79 7.37
CA THR A 153 13.69 -6.01 6.13
C THR A 153 12.44 -5.14 6.03
N ILE A 154 12.59 -3.81 6.09
CA ILE A 154 11.46 -2.88 6.17
C ILE A 154 11.17 -2.27 4.81
N PHE A 155 9.97 -2.52 4.29
CA PHE A 155 9.39 -1.85 3.13
C PHE A 155 8.42 -0.77 3.61
N LEU A 156 8.60 0.45 3.12
CA LEU A 156 7.69 1.56 3.40
C LEU A 156 7.12 2.12 2.10
N ASN A 157 5.78 2.07 1.97
CA ASN A 157 5.05 2.91 1.03
C ASN A 157 4.59 4.17 1.80
N PRO A 158 5.24 5.34 1.62
CA PRO A 158 5.04 6.51 2.48
C PRO A 158 3.71 7.22 2.26
N SER A 159 2.82 6.67 1.47
CA SER A 159 1.51 7.24 1.12
C SER A 159 0.45 7.06 2.23
N PRO A 160 -0.35 8.10 2.47
CA PRO A 160 -0.23 9.47 1.99
C PRO A 160 0.91 10.23 2.70
N ILE A 161 1.54 11.17 2.01
CA ILE A 161 2.57 12.02 2.65
C ILE A 161 1.89 12.96 3.66
N THR A 162 2.20 12.77 4.93
CA THR A 162 1.69 13.56 6.06
C THR A 162 2.81 14.01 6.98
N GLY A 163 2.51 14.92 7.90
CA GLY A 163 3.49 15.38 8.90
C GLY A 163 4.10 14.26 9.75
N GLN A 164 3.38 13.17 9.99
CA GLN A 164 3.84 12.01 10.75
C GLN A 164 5.06 11.32 10.12
N LEU A 165 5.18 11.35 8.79
CA LEU A 165 6.32 10.77 8.09
C LEU A 165 7.66 11.40 8.50
N LYS A 166 7.65 12.69 8.89
CA LYS A 166 8.85 13.41 9.37
C LYS A 166 9.40 12.89 10.70
N GLU A 167 8.59 12.13 11.43
CA GLU A 167 8.98 11.52 12.71
C GLU A 167 9.64 10.16 12.53
N ILE A 168 9.56 9.57 11.33
CA ILE A 168 10.17 8.29 11.00
C ILE A 168 11.63 8.50 10.61
N ASP A 169 12.53 7.74 11.21
CA ASP A 169 13.93 7.66 10.79
C ASP A 169 14.05 6.80 9.52
N LEU A 170 13.98 7.47 8.36
CA LEU A 170 14.02 6.79 7.06
C LEU A 170 15.36 6.08 6.78
N SER A 171 16.43 6.37 7.53
CA SER A 171 17.69 5.63 7.40
C SER A 171 17.59 4.16 7.85
N LYS A 172 16.51 3.80 8.57
CA LYS A 172 16.19 2.43 9.01
C LYS A 172 15.34 1.65 8.01
N ILE A 173 14.86 2.32 6.96
CA ILE A 173 14.04 1.70 5.92
C ILE A 173 14.93 0.98 4.91
N SER A 174 14.59 -0.25 4.56
CA SER A 174 15.32 -1.03 3.56
C SER A 174 14.86 -0.69 2.14
N TYR A 175 13.54 -0.50 1.94
CA TYR A 175 12.95 -0.19 0.64
C TYR A 175 11.92 0.93 0.77
N LEU A 176 12.05 1.99 -0.02
CA LEU A 176 11.02 3.01 -0.24
C LEU A 176 10.29 2.69 -1.55
N VAL A 177 8.99 2.46 -1.44
CA VAL A 177 8.11 2.21 -2.59
C VAL A 177 7.16 3.39 -2.74
N LEU A 178 7.33 4.18 -3.80
CA LEU A 178 6.65 5.47 -3.94
C LEU A 178 6.34 5.79 -5.41
N ASN A 179 5.40 6.69 -5.63
CA ASN A 179 5.12 7.25 -6.94
C ASN A 179 5.83 8.59 -7.12
N GLU A 180 5.68 9.20 -8.32
CA GLU A 180 6.32 10.47 -8.68
C GLU A 180 5.93 11.62 -7.74
N ILE A 181 4.67 11.68 -7.30
CA ILE A 181 4.16 12.72 -6.41
C ILE A 181 4.77 12.56 -5.02
N GLU A 182 4.75 11.35 -4.50
CA GLU A 182 5.32 11.00 -3.20
C GLU A 182 6.85 11.23 -3.18
N ALA A 183 7.52 10.91 -4.29
CA ALA A 183 8.95 11.15 -4.43
C ALA A 183 9.29 12.66 -4.44
N ALA A 184 8.49 13.46 -5.13
CA ALA A 184 8.63 14.91 -5.13
C ALA A 184 8.44 15.49 -3.71
N ASP A 185 7.37 15.09 -3.02
CA ASP A 185 7.07 15.56 -1.66
C ASP A 185 8.15 15.14 -0.64
N LEU A 186 8.66 13.90 -0.74
CA LEU A 186 9.65 13.38 0.20
C LEU A 186 11.07 13.93 -0.05
N SER A 187 11.41 14.23 -1.30
CA SER A 187 12.70 14.81 -1.65
C SER A 187 12.83 16.28 -1.23
N ASP A 188 11.69 16.97 -1.07
CA ASP A 188 11.58 18.40 -0.75
C ASP A 188 12.27 19.31 -1.80
N VAL A 189 12.31 18.84 -3.06
CA VAL A 189 12.87 19.59 -4.19
C VAL A 189 11.92 19.53 -5.39
N THR A 190 12.10 20.46 -6.33
CA THR A 190 11.46 20.40 -7.63
C THR A 190 12.46 19.92 -8.66
N ALA A 191 12.28 18.71 -9.16
CA ALA A 191 13.10 18.15 -10.24
C ALA A 191 12.35 18.14 -11.57
N HIS A 192 13.10 17.99 -12.66
CA HIS A 192 12.50 17.97 -14.01
C HIS A 192 12.06 16.57 -14.45
N ASN A 193 12.73 15.54 -13.93
CA ASN A 193 12.47 14.16 -14.26
C ASN A 193 12.20 13.34 -12.99
N PRO A 194 11.33 12.31 -13.06
CA PRO A 194 11.11 11.40 -11.93
C PRO A 194 12.39 10.70 -11.44
N GLN A 195 13.31 10.39 -12.34
CA GLN A 195 14.62 9.80 -12.01
C GLN A 195 15.41 10.69 -11.04
N ASP A 196 15.41 12.01 -11.23
CA ASP A 196 16.15 12.95 -10.38
C ASP A 196 15.69 12.85 -8.91
N TYR A 197 14.39 12.59 -8.67
CA TYR A 197 13.88 12.35 -7.31
C TYR A 197 14.43 11.07 -6.69
N ALA A 198 14.52 9.99 -7.47
CA ALA A 198 15.06 8.72 -7.00
C ALA A 198 16.55 8.85 -6.63
N ASP A 199 17.33 9.56 -7.44
CA ASP A 199 18.75 9.84 -7.20
C ASP A 199 18.94 10.67 -5.91
N ILE A 200 18.15 11.75 -5.73
CA ILE A 200 18.17 12.59 -4.52
C ILE A 200 17.81 11.78 -3.27
N LEU A 201 16.77 10.93 -3.36
CA LEU A 201 16.37 10.10 -2.24
C LEU A 201 17.44 9.06 -1.88
N LEU A 202 18.11 8.47 -2.86
CA LEU A 202 19.21 7.55 -2.63
C LEU A 202 20.44 8.26 -2.01
N GLU A 203 20.75 9.48 -2.45
CA GLU A 203 21.80 10.30 -1.85
C GLU A 203 21.50 10.62 -0.37
N LYS A 204 20.23 10.94 -0.07
CA LYS A 204 19.75 11.27 1.28
C LYS A 204 19.67 10.04 2.19
N TYR A 205 19.32 8.89 1.65
CA TYR A 205 19.14 7.61 2.35
C TYR A 205 19.96 6.49 1.70
N PRO A 206 21.28 6.48 1.86
CA PRO A 206 22.18 5.62 1.08
C PRO A 206 22.05 4.11 1.35
N SER A 207 21.45 3.71 2.45
CA SER A 207 21.15 2.30 2.75
C SER A 207 19.82 1.81 2.19
N CYS A 208 19.03 2.70 1.56
CA CYS A 208 17.69 2.40 1.10
C CYS A 208 17.69 2.03 -0.39
N HIS A 209 16.85 1.06 -0.74
CA HIS A 209 16.50 0.77 -2.13
C HIS A 209 15.29 1.62 -2.53
N ILE A 210 15.37 2.34 -3.64
CA ILE A 210 14.29 3.19 -4.13
C ILE A 210 13.55 2.47 -5.26
N LEU A 211 12.25 2.26 -5.08
CA LEU A 211 11.35 1.72 -6.10
C LEU A 211 10.31 2.79 -6.45
N LEU A 212 10.52 3.45 -7.59
CA LEU A 212 9.67 4.54 -8.08
C LEU A 212 8.73 4.04 -9.17
N THR A 213 7.42 4.18 -8.96
CA THR A 213 6.40 3.90 -9.96
C THR A 213 5.97 5.19 -10.67
N MET A 214 5.83 5.14 -12.02
CA MET A 214 5.58 6.29 -12.89
C MET A 214 4.35 6.05 -13.79
N GLY A 215 3.35 5.35 -13.29
CA GLY A 215 2.12 5.05 -14.00
C GLY A 215 2.38 4.41 -15.37
N THR A 216 1.94 5.05 -16.44
CA THR A 216 2.09 4.54 -17.80
C THR A 216 3.53 4.57 -18.32
N ALA A 217 4.44 5.28 -17.67
CA ALA A 217 5.86 5.28 -18.00
C ALA A 217 6.60 4.04 -17.45
N GLY A 218 6.00 3.36 -16.45
CA GLY A 218 6.59 2.16 -15.88
C GLY A 218 7.14 2.38 -14.47
N SER A 219 8.32 1.85 -14.18
CA SER A 219 8.95 1.96 -12.88
C SER A 219 10.48 1.93 -12.96
N ILE A 220 11.11 2.48 -11.94
CA ILE A 220 12.56 2.54 -11.77
C ILE A 220 12.90 1.93 -10.41
N TYR A 221 13.91 1.08 -10.38
CA TYR A 221 14.56 0.62 -9.17
C TYR A 221 15.99 1.15 -9.13
N LEU A 222 16.39 1.68 -8.00
CA LEU A 222 17.70 2.25 -7.80
C LEU A 222 18.26 1.88 -6.42
N ASP A 223 19.49 1.39 -6.40
CA ASP A 223 20.38 1.31 -5.23
C ASP A 223 21.80 1.74 -5.66
N HIS A 224 22.79 1.72 -4.74
CA HIS A 224 24.16 2.15 -5.06
C HIS A 224 24.89 1.31 -6.11
N GLN A 225 24.39 0.12 -6.44
CA GLN A 225 25.06 -0.83 -7.34
C GLN A 225 24.22 -1.08 -8.59
N THR A 226 22.91 -0.84 -8.50
CA THR A 226 21.95 -1.35 -9.46
C THR A 226 20.97 -0.26 -9.87
N HIS A 227 20.76 -0.11 -11.18
CA HIS A 227 19.70 0.68 -11.78
C HIS A 227 18.94 -0.21 -12.76
N HIS A 228 17.64 -0.36 -12.55
CA HIS A 228 16.76 -1.08 -13.46
C HIS A 228 15.55 -0.24 -13.81
N GLU A 229 15.15 -0.29 -15.07
CA GLU A 229 13.92 0.28 -15.59
C GLU A 229 13.00 -0.82 -16.11
N GLN A 230 11.72 -0.71 -15.80
CA GLN A 230 10.67 -1.58 -16.33
C GLN A 230 9.59 -0.73 -16.97
N SER A 231 9.43 -0.84 -18.28
CA SER A 231 8.33 -0.19 -19.00
C SER A 231 6.98 -0.78 -18.58
N ALA A 232 5.95 0.06 -18.51
CA ALA A 232 4.59 -0.42 -18.26
C ALA A 232 4.08 -1.28 -19.45
N PHE A 233 3.31 -2.32 -19.13
CA PHE A 233 2.58 -3.07 -20.15
C PHE A 233 1.39 -2.24 -20.64
N LYS A 234 1.23 -2.17 -21.96
CA LYS A 234 0.17 -1.37 -22.61
C LYS A 234 -1.16 -2.09 -22.50
N VAL A 235 -2.09 -1.52 -21.76
CA VAL A 235 -3.45 -2.01 -21.58
C VAL A 235 -4.45 -0.86 -21.68
N GLN A 236 -5.74 -1.19 -21.88
CA GLN A 236 -6.81 -0.21 -21.74
C GLN A 236 -7.26 -0.15 -20.28
N ALA A 237 -6.90 0.91 -19.58
CA ALA A 237 -7.30 1.08 -18.18
C ALA A 237 -8.81 1.37 -18.08
N VAL A 238 -9.44 0.71 -17.10
CA VAL A 238 -10.85 0.88 -16.70
C VAL A 238 -10.91 1.58 -15.34
N ASP A 239 -10.08 1.12 -14.38
CA ASP A 239 -9.99 1.66 -13.03
C ASP A 239 -8.55 1.52 -12.53
N THR A 240 -7.94 2.61 -12.09
CA THR A 240 -6.55 2.62 -11.60
C THR A 240 -6.43 2.48 -10.09
N THR A 241 -7.55 2.26 -9.40
CA THR A 241 -7.57 2.05 -7.95
C THR A 241 -6.74 0.83 -7.57
N ALA A 242 -5.93 0.95 -6.53
CA ALA A 242 -5.01 -0.09 -6.05
C ALA A 242 -3.94 -0.60 -7.04
N ALA A 243 -3.70 0.07 -8.17
CA ALA A 243 -2.63 -0.30 -9.11
C ALA A 243 -1.25 -0.28 -8.43
N GLY A 244 -0.95 0.75 -7.64
CA GLY A 244 0.28 0.86 -6.86
C GLY A 244 0.37 -0.17 -5.73
N ASP A 245 -0.76 -0.47 -5.05
CA ASP A 245 -0.82 -1.51 -4.02
C ASP A 245 -0.56 -2.89 -4.62
N THR A 246 -1.14 -3.17 -5.80
CA THR A 246 -0.91 -4.41 -6.56
C THR A 246 0.56 -4.54 -6.94
N TYR A 247 1.15 -3.47 -7.50
CA TYR A 247 2.57 -3.43 -7.86
C TYR A 247 3.45 -3.74 -6.63
N THR A 248 3.21 -3.04 -5.52
CA THR A 248 3.95 -3.18 -4.27
C THR A 248 3.90 -4.62 -3.74
N GLY A 249 2.70 -5.21 -3.64
CA GLY A 249 2.53 -6.58 -3.14
C GLY A 249 3.23 -7.62 -4.01
N TYR A 250 3.09 -7.52 -5.33
CA TYR A 250 3.75 -8.43 -6.27
C TYR A 250 5.27 -8.31 -6.26
N PHE A 251 5.80 -7.09 -6.21
CA PHE A 251 7.23 -6.85 -6.11
C PHE A 251 7.82 -7.49 -4.84
N ILE A 252 7.23 -7.20 -3.68
CA ILE A 252 7.71 -7.74 -2.40
C ILE A 252 7.61 -9.27 -2.37
N ALA A 253 6.50 -9.83 -2.86
CA ALA A 253 6.34 -11.28 -2.94
C ALA A 253 7.37 -11.95 -3.83
N ALA A 254 7.76 -11.34 -4.96
CA ALA A 254 8.81 -11.84 -5.84
C ALA A 254 10.19 -11.79 -5.15
N ILE A 255 10.54 -10.67 -4.51
CA ILE A 255 11.77 -10.53 -3.71
C ILE A 255 11.82 -11.57 -2.58
N ALA A 256 10.72 -11.77 -1.87
CA ALA A 256 10.63 -12.77 -0.79
C ALA A 256 10.86 -14.22 -1.26
N ARG A 257 10.52 -14.51 -2.51
CA ARG A 257 10.80 -15.80 -3.16
C ARG A 257 12.24 -15.93 -3.67
N GLY A 258 13.05 -14.89 -3.57
CA GLY A 258 14.43 -14.87 -4.07
C GLY A 258 14.57 -14.54 -5.56
N ALA A 259 13.57 -13.95 -6.18
CA ALA A 259 13.69 -13.43 -7.53
C ALA A 259 14.65 -12.24 -7.57
N ASP A 260 15.34 -12.06 -8.70
CA ASP A 260 16.10 -10.84 -8.94
C ASP A 260 15.15 -9.64 -9.14
N VAL A 261 15.69 -8.43 -8.97
CA VAL A 261 14.93 -7.18 -9.03
C VAL A 261 14.21 -7.01 -10.38
N GLN A 262 14.87 -7.36 -11.49
CA GLN A 262 14.28 -7.20 -12.81
C GLN A 262 13.06 -8.11 -13.01
N THR A 263 13.17 -9.36 -12.57
CA THR A 263 12.05 -10.31 -12.56
C THR A 263 10.91 -9.82 -11.64
N ALA A 264 11.25 -9.31 -10.45
CA ALA A 264 10.26 -8.78 -9.51
C ALA A 264 9.51 -7.57 -10.09
N MET A 265 10.21 -6.62 -10.71
CA MET A 265 9.61 -5.47 -11.39
C MET A 265 8.70 -5.90 -12.56
N LYS A 266 9.11 -6.90 -13.32
CA LYS A 266 8.34 -7.41 -14.46
C LYS A 266 7.03 -8.07 -14.01
N GLU A 267 7.08 -8.97 -12.99
CA GLU A 267 5.88 -9.58 -12.39
C GLU A 267 4.94 -8.50 -11.82
N ALA A 268 5.48 -7.53 -11.06
CA ALA A 268 4.72 -6.43 -10.46
C ALA A 268 4.05 -5.52 -11.52
N SER A 269 4.78 -5.19 -12.58
CA SER A 269 4.27 -4.36 -13.69
C SER A 269 3.12 -5.06 -14.42
N MET A 270 3.24 -6.38 -14.69
CA MET A 270 2.18 -7.16 -15.33
C MET A 270 0.96 -7.28 -14.42
N ALA A 271 1.14 -7.56 -13.13
CA ALA A 271 0.03 -7.63 -12.17
C ALA A 271 -0.74 -6.31 -12.09
N SER A 272 -0.02 -5.19 -11.99
CA SER A 272 -0.61 -3.85 -12.01
C SER A 272 -1.33 -3.56 -13.34
N ALA A 273 -0.76 -3.94 -14.47
CA ALA A 273 -1.39 -3.79 -15.78
C ALA A 273 -2.70 -4.58 -15.90
N ILE A 274 -2.76 -5.81 -15.37
CA ILE A 274 -3.98 -6.60 -15.35
C ILE A 274 -5.00 -5.94 -14.41
N SER A 275 -4.61 -5.52 -13.21
CA SER A 275 -5.54 -4.93 -12.23
C SER A 275 -6.27 -3.71 -12.78
N VAL A 276 -5.58 -2.82 -13.49
CA VAL A 276 -6.22 -1.60 -14.03
C VAL A 276 -7.22 -1.85 -15.18
N THR A 277 -7.29 -3.06 -15.72
CA THR A 277 -8.31 -3.44 -16.71
C THR A 277 -9.66 -3.83 -16.09
N ARG A 278 -9.76 -3.84 -14.75
CA ARG A 278 -10.91 -4.31 -13.97
C ARG A 278 -11.39 -3.21 -13.03
N ASN A 279 -12.67 -3.22 -12.71
CA ASN A 279 -13.22 -2.33 -11.70
C ASN A 279 -12.90 -2.82 -10.28
N GLY A 280 -12.68 -1.87 -9.38
CA GLY A 280 -12.50 -2.10 -7.96
C GLY A 280 -11.04 -2.15 -7.52
N ALA A 281 -10.82 -2.06 -6.21
CA ALA A 281 -9.51 -2.08 -5.57
C ALA A 281 -9.01 -3.53 -5.39
N SER A 282 -9.23 -4.13 -4.22
CA SER A 282 -8.77 -5.49 -3.89
C SER A 282 -9.32 -6.58 -4.81
N THR A 283 -10.53 -6.38 -5.36
CA THR A 283 -11.20 -7.33 -6.27
C THR A 283 -10.56 -7.37 -7.66
N SER A 284 -9.88 -6.30 -8.08
CA SER A 284 -9.20 -6.23 -9.39
C SER A 284 -7.86 -6.95 -9.42
N ILE A 285 -7.25 -7.21 -8.26
CA ILE A 285 -5.92 -7.79 -8.13
C ILE A 285 -5.91 -9.22 -8.72
N PRO A 286 -5.05 -9.53 -9.71
CA PRO A 286 -4.99 -10.85 -10.33
C PRO A 286 -4.40 -11.91 -9.41
N GLU A 287 -4.60 -13.18 -9.74
CA GLU A 287 -3.86 -14.31 -9.17
C GLU A 287 -2.49 -14.45 -9.86
N ARG A 288 -1.48 -14.94 -9.14
CA ARG A 288 -0.12 -15.10 -9.69
C ARG A 288 -0.08 -15.95 -10.96
N LYS A 289 -0.90 -16.99 -11.05
CA LYS A 289 -1.00 -17.83 -12.24
C LYS A 289 -1.34 -17.00 -13.48
N GLU A 290 -2.32 -16.12 -13.39
CA GLU A 290 -2.73 -15.25 -14.49
C GLU A 290 -1.61 -14.30 -14.91
N VAL A 291 -0.87 -13.74 -13.93
CA VAL A 291 0.28 -12.86 -14.19
C VAL A 291 1.36 -13.61 -14.97
N LEU A 292 1.71 -14.83 -14.54
CA LEU A 292 2.74 -15.63 -15.21
C LEU A 292 2.34 -16.09 -16.62
N GLU A 293 1.05 -16.35 -16.85
CA GLU A 293 0.53 -16.70 -18.18
C GLU A 293 0.49 -15.51 -19.15
N SER A 294 0.59 -14.26 -18.61
CA SER A 294 0.54 -13.02 -19.37
C SER A 294 1.94 -12.43 -19.66
N LEU A 295 3.02 -12.96 -19.06
CA LEU A 295 4.41 -12.53 -19.24
C LEU A 295 5.11 -13.18 -20.43
#